data_fd5017515e34f5f278e075a823c7d808
#
_entry.id   fd5017515e34f5f278e075a823c7d808
#
_cell.length_a   1.000
_cell.length_b   1.000
_cell.length_c   1.000
_cell.angle_alpha   90.00
_cell.angle_beta   90.00
_cell.angle_gamma   90.00
#
_symmetry.space_group_name_H-M   'P 1'
#
loop_
_entity.id
_entity.type
_entity.pdbx_description
1 polymer ?
#
loop_
_entity_poly.entity_id
_entity_poly.type
_entity_poly.pdbx_seq_one_letter_code
_entity_poly.pdbx_strand_id
1 'polypeptide(L)' 'MVKEINKNDKKYFQCESCGFFYKDKELAEKCQAYCDEHNSCSLEITKHAVQI' A
#
# COMPACT_ATOMS: atom_id res chain seq x y z
N MET A 1 -8.99 1.99 4.32
CA MET A 1 -7.94 2.62 5.13
C MET A 1 -6.67 1.79 5.06
N VAL A 2 -5.55 2.39 5.40
CA VAL A 2 -4.25 1.74 5.33
C VAL A 2 -3.93 1.06 6.65
N LYS A 3 -3.43 -0.16 6.59
CA LYS A 3 -3.05 -0.91 7.79
C LYS A 3 -1.56 -0.75 8.05
N GLU A 4 -1.20 -0.45 9.29
CA GLU A 4 0.19 -0.35 9.69
C GLU A 4 0.69 -1.70 10.16
N ILE A 5 1.84 -2.12 9.64
CA ILE A 5 2.45 -3.40 9.98
C ILE A 5 3.90 -3.17 10.38
N ASN A 6 4.29 -3.77 11.51
CA ASN A 6 5.68 -3.71 11.97
C ASN A 6 6.32 -5.08 11.74
N LYS A 7 7.44 -5.09 11.05
CA LYS A 7 8.18 -6.32 10.79
C LYS A 7 9.68 -6.02 10.72
N ASN A 8 10.47 -6.80 11.45
CA ASN A 8 11.92 -6.64 11.49
C ASN A 8 12.35 -5.23 11.88
N ASP A 9 11.67 -4.64 12.87
CA ASP A 9 11.91 -3.28 13.36
C ASP A 9 11.66 -2.19 12.32
N LYS A 10 10.92 -2.53 11.26
CA LYS A 10 10.56 -1.57 10.21
C LYS A 10 9.05 -1.47 10.11
N LYS A 11 8.59 -0.28 9.78
CA LYS A 11 7.16 -0.05 9.59
C LYS A 11 6.82 -0.17 8.12
N TYR A 12 5.76 -0.90 7.86
CA TYR A 12 5.20 -1.03 6.52
C TYR A 12 3.72 -0.68 6.58
N PHE A 13 3.19 -0.27 5.46
CA PHE A 13 1.79 0.08 5.35
C PHE A 13 1.16 -0.74 4.25
N GLN A 14 0.04 -1.37 4.56
CA GLN A 14 -0.65 -2.23 3.61
C GLN A 14 -1.89 -1.56 3.08
N CYS A 15 -2.04 -1.57 1.75
CA CYS A 15 -3.27 -1.15 1.11
C CYS A 15 -4.32 -2.24 1.34
N GLU A 16 -5.40 -1.92 2.00
CA GLU A 16 -6.42 -2.91 2.32
C GLU A 16 -7.20 -3.38 1.10
N SER A 17 -7.23 -2.58 0.05
CA SER A 17 -7.92 -2.97 -1.18
C SER A 17 -7.08 -3.91 -2.03
N CYS A 18 -5.78 -3.66 -2.14
CA CYS A 18 -4.88 -4.46 -2.97
C CYS A 18 -4.13 -5.53 -2.19
N GLY A 19 -3.87 -5.28 -0.92
CA GLY A 19 -3.04 -6.18 -0.12
C GLY A 19 -1.55 -5.98 -0.30
N PHE A 20 -1.12 -5.00 -1.08
CA PHE A 20 0.29 -4.72 -1.26
C PHE A 20 0.87 -3.95 -0.07
N PHE A 21 2.15 -4.17 0.17
CA PHE A 21 2.86 -3.50 1.25
C PHE A 21 3.73 -2.38 0.70
N TYR A 22 3.79 -1.27 1.42
CA TYR A 22 4.59 -0.12 1.04
C TYR A 22 5.42 0.35 2.23
N LYS A 23 6.60 0.89 1.96
CA LYS A 23 7.43 1.46 3.02
C LYS A 23 6.90 2.81 3.47
N ASP A 24 6.23 3.53 2.59
CA ASP A 24 5.72 4.86 2.88
C ASP A 24 4.21 4.82 3.03
N LYS A 25 3.73 5.49 4.07
CA LYS A 25 2.31 5.62 4.29
C LYS A 25 1.65 6.34 3.12
N GLU A 26 2.32 7.33 2.57
CA GLU A 26 1.79 8.10 1.45
C GLU A 26 1.51 7.20 0.24
N LEU A 27 2.43 6.31 -0.07
CA LEU A 27 2.24 5.38 -1.17
C LEU A 27 1.04 4.46 -0.93
N ALA A 28 0.94 3.94 0.28
CA ALA A 28 -0.17 3.06 0.63
C ALA A 28 -1.50 3.80 0.57
N GLU A 29 -1.54 5.04 1.04
CA GLU A 29 -2.75 5.85 0.98
C GLU A 29 -3.15 6.17 -0.45
N LYS A 30 -2.18 6.46 -1.30
CA LYS A 30 -2.44 6.69 -2.72
C LYS A 30 -3.00 5.44 -3.39
N CYS A 31 -2.44 4.29 -3.07
CA CYS A 31 -2.94 3.03 -3.61
C CYS A 31 -4.36 2.77 -3.14
N GLN A 32 -4.62 2.99 -1.85
CA GLN A 32 -5.95 2.79 -1.29
C GLN A 32 -6.98 3.70 -1.96
N ALA A 33 -6.66 4.97 -2.09
CA ALA A 33 -7.56 5.93 -2.72
C ALA A 33 -7.82 5.58 -4.18
N TYR A 34 -6.79 5.20 -4.90
CA TYR A 34 -6.93 4.82 -6.30
C TYR A 34 -7.79 3.57 -6.46
N CYS A 35 -7.53 2.56 -5.62
CA CYS A 35 -8.31 1.32 -5.68
C CYS A 35 -9.77 1.56 -5.33
N ASP A 36 -10.05 2.41 -4.36
CA ASP A 36 -11.42 2.72 -3.98
C ASP A 36 -12.16 3.47 -5.07
N GLU A 37 -11.45 4.35 -5.78
CA GLU A 37 -12.07 5.15 -6.82
C GLU A 37 -12.26 4.38 -8.13
N HIS A 38 -11.27 3.58 -8.52
CA HIS A 38 -11.25 2.93 -9.82
C HIS A 38 -11.49 1.42 -9.76
N ASN A 39 -11.65 0.86 -8.57
CA ASN A 39 -11.82 -0.58 -8.37
C ASN A 39 -10.67 -1.41 -8.97
N SER A 40 -9.50 -0.79 -9.07
CA SER A 40 -8.30 -1.45 -9.57
C SER A 40 -7.08 -0.72 -9.04
N CYS A 41 -5.95 -1.39 -9.04
CA CYS A 41 -4.72 -0.80 -8.52
C CYS A 41 -3.94 -0.11 -9.63
N SER A 42 -3.29 1.01 -9.28
CA SER A 42 -2.44 1.72 -10.23
C SER A 42 -1.11 1.00 -10.37
N LEU A 43 -0.72 0.70 -11.61
CA LEU A 43 0.58 0.06 -11.85
C LEU A 43 1.73 0.99 -11.46
N GLU A 44 1.55 2.30 -11.59
CA GLU A 44 2.59 3.25 -11.20
C GLU A 44 2.82 3.25 -9.69
N ILE A 45 1.77 3.03 -8.92
CA ILE A 45 1.89 2.97 -7.47
C ILE A 45 2.37 1.59 -7.03
N THR A 46 1.81 0.53 -7.61
CA THR A 46 2.14 -0.83 -7.20
C THR A 46 3.58 -1.22 -7.51
N LYS A 47 4.22 -0.55 -8.46
CA LYS A 47 5.63 -0.82 -8.72
C LYS A 47 6.53 -0.45 -7.53
N HIS A 48 6.04 0.37 -6.62
CA HIS A 48 6.75 0.72 -5.39
C HIS A 48 6.44 -0.23 -4.24
N ALA A 49 5.58 -1.22 -4.47
CA ALA A 49 5.24 -2.18 -3.44
C ALA A 49 6.48 -3.00 -3.05
N VAL A 50 6.54 -3.39 -1.78
CA VAL A 50 7.66 -4.20 -1.27
C VAL A 50 7.16 -5.55 -0.83
N GLN A 51 8.05 -6.53 -0.82
CA GLN A 51 7.75 -7.87 -0.33
C GLN A 51 8.35 -8.01 1.07
N ILE A 52 7.53 -8.45 2.00
CA ILE A 52 7.96 -8.64 3.39
C ILE A 52 7.61 -10.04 3.87
#